data_340e6ab179711cc5163e1335d703645a
#
_entry.id   340e6ab179711cc5163e1335d703645a
#
_cell.length_a   1.000
_cell.length_b   1.000
_cell.length_c   1.000
_cell.angle_alpha   90.00
_cell.angle_beta   90.00
_cell.angle_gamma   90.00
#
_symmetry.space_group_name_H-M   'P 1'
#
loop_
_entity.id
_entity.type
_entity.pdbx_description
1 polymer ?
#
loop_
_entity_poly.entity_id
_entity_poly.type
_entity_poly.pdbx_seq_one_letter_code
_entity_poly.pdbx_strand_id
1 'polypeptide(L)'
;MNLIISKSKNSKSLYIQKSFRKNGKSTSKVVKKLGTMEELLPQHNNSEEEVIAWGKKIAKKMTEEEKRDKDVVLISLSQSKLLEPMKQTSYNGGYLFLQDIFHSLKLDKICRDIQDEYKFEYDLADILSRLIYSRIIYPSSKLSAFEDSKSFIEQPTFELHDIYRSLDVLAEKCDAIQEFLYENSKC
;
A
#
# COMPACT_ATOMS: atom_id res chain seq x y z
N MET A 1 3.99 -14.97 -0.12
CA MET A 1 5.33 -15.38 0.36
C MET A 1 5.21 -16.66 1.17
N ASN A 2 6.27 -17.47 1.28
CA ASN A 2 6.22 -18.76 1.96
C ASN A 2 7.33 -18.84 3.00
N LEU A 3 7.03 -19.48 4.14
CA LEU A 3 8.03 -19.82 5.14
C LEU A 3 8.82 -21.05 4.67
N ILE A 4 10.15 -20.98 4.73
CA ILE A 4 11.05 -22.09 4.43
C ILE A 4 11.97 -22.31 5.62
N ILE A 5 12.18 -23.57 5.97
CA ILE A 5 13.08 -24.01 7.01
C ILE A 5 14.27 -24.68 6.33
N SER A 6 15.42 -24.05 6.42
CA SER A 6 16.68 -24.64 5.95
C SER A 6 17.33 -25.39 7.09
N LYS A 7 17.63 -26.67 6.85
CA LYS A 7 18.31 -27.55 7.82
C LYS A 7 19.78 -27.69 7.46
N SER A 8 20.67 -27.40 8.37
CA SER A 8 22.09 -27.70 8.32
C SER A 8 22.41 -28.80 9.32
N LYS A 9 23.65 -29.34 9.29
CA LYS A 9 24.05 -30.41 10.22
C LYS A 9 23.80 -30.08 11.70
N ASN A 10 23.95 -28.81 12.09
CA ASN A 10 23.90 -28.39 13.48
C ASN A 10 22.88 -27.27 13.76
N SER A 11 22.10 -26.81 12.76
CA SER A 11 21.14 -25.74 12.98
C SER A 11 19.98 -25.77 11.99
N LYS A 12 18.83 -25.25 12.40
CA LYS A 12 17.66 -25.01 11.57
C LYS A 12 17.44 -23.49 11.48
N SER A 13 17.39 -22.92 10.30
CA SER A 13 17.14 -21.48 10.09
C SER A 13 15.85 -21.26 9.32
N LEU A 14 15.10 -20.23 9.72
CA LEU A 14 13.82 -19.86 9.14
C LEU A 14 14.00 -18.66 8.20
N TYR A 15 13.44 -18.78 7.00
CA TYR A 15 13.47 -17.74 5.96
C TYR A 15 12.08 -17.53 5.38
N ILE A 16 11.77 -16.27 5.03
CA ILE A 16 10.62 -15.95 4.19
C ILE A 16 11.11 -15.82 2.75
N GLN A 17 10.49 -16.57 1.86
CA GLN A 17 10.85 -16.65 0.45
C GLN A 17 9.67 -16.25 -0.44
N LYS A 18 9.97 -15.49 -1.50
CA LYS A 18 9.03 -15.12 -2.54
C LYS A 18 9.35 -15.87 -3.80
N SER A 19 8.35 -16.58 -4.36
CA SER A 19 8.46 -17.23 -5.65
C SER A 19 7.97 -16.27 -6.74
N PHE A 20 8.69 -16.23 -7.86
CA PHE A 20 8.33 -15.44 -9.04
C PHE A 20 8.75 -16.18 -10.31
N ARG A 21 8.16 -15.82 -11.44
CA ARG A 21 8.55 -16.36 -12.74
C ARG A 21 9.51 -15.40 -13.44
N LYS A 22 10.66 -15.93 -13.88
CA LYS A 22 11.61 -15.21 -14.72
C LYS A 22 11.92 -16.08 -15.95
N ASN A 23 11.70 -15.52 -17.14
CA ASN A 23 11.91 -16.21 -18.42
C ASN A 23 11.19 -17.57 -18.50
N GLY A 24 9.94 -17.64 -18.03
CA GLY A 24 9.12 -18.86 -18.04
C GLY A 24 9.46 -19.89 -16.95
N LYS A 25 10.57 -19.72 -16.21
CA LYS A 25 11.01 -20.60 -15.12
C LYS A 25 10.60 -20.06 -13.76
N SER A 26 10.12 -20.94 -12.87
CA SER A 26 9.84 -20.58 -11.48
C SER A 26 11.15 -20.40 -10.72
N THR A 27 11.31 -19.25 -10.12
CA THR A 27 12.51 -18.88 -9.34
C THR A 27 12.03 -18.34 -7.98
N SER A 28 12.87 -18.46 -6.96
CA SER A 28 12.54 -17.92 -5.63
C SER A 28 13.69 -17.07 -5.09
N LYS A 29 13.34 -16.04 -4.33
CA LYS A 29 14.30 -15.16 -3.66
C LYS A 29 13.97 -15.09 -2.16
N VAL A 30 15.01 -15.18 -1.33
CA VAL A 30 14.87 -14.92 0.12
C VAL A 30 14.60 -13.44 0.32
N VAL A 31 13.50 -13.13 0.99
CA VAL A 31 13.07 -11.76 1.29
C VAL A 31 13.54 -11.37 2.69
N LYS A 32 13.40 -12.30 3.65
CA LYS A 32 13.75 -12.02 5.05
C LYS A 32 14.26 -13.29 5.74
N LYS A 33 15.33 -13.17 6.51
CA LYS A 33 15.77 -14.18 7.46
C LYS A 33 15.09 -13.87 8.80
N LEU A 34 14.41 -14.87 9.39
CA LEU A 34 13.74 -14.71 10.69
C LEU A 34 14.66 -15.02 11.86
N GLY A 35 15.64 -15.90 11.66
CA GLY A 35 16.60 -16.31 12.67
C GLY A 35 16.83 -17.82 12.65
N THR A 36 17.61 -18.31 13.61
CA THR A 36 17.78 -19.74 13.85
C THR A 36 16.71 -20.26 14.81
N MET A 37 16.41 -21.56 14.72
CA MET A 37 15.44 -22.18 15.61
C MET A 37 15.85 -22.02 17.08
N GLU A 38 17.15 -22.16 17.37
CA GLU A 38 17.70 -22.01 18.71
C GLU A 38 17.52 -20.61 19.31
N GLU A 39 17.59 -19.56 18.47
CA GLU A 39 17.36 -18.16 18.87
C GLU A 39 15.87 -17.86 19.10
N LEU A 40 14.99 -18.54 18.37
CA LEU A 40 13.55 -18.28 18.40
C LEU A 40 12.79 -19.12 19.44
N LEU A 41 13.27 -20.33 19.78
CA LEU A 41 12.63 -21.20 20.76
C LEU A 41 12.38 -20.54 22.12
N PRO A 42 13.35 -19.80 22.72
CA PRO A 42 13.11 -19.17 24.01
C PRO A 42 12.01 -18.11 24.00
N GLN A 43 11.73 -17.53 22.82
CA GLN A 43 10.73 -16.48 22.63
C GLN A 43 9.31 -17.09 22.41
N HIS A 44 9.22 -18.39 22.16
CA HIS A 44 7.99 -19.11 21.80
C HIS A 44 7.82 -20.39 22.62
N ASN A 45 7.86 -20.26 23.94
CA ASN A 45 7.62 -21.35 24.90
C ASN A 45 8.43 -22.64 24.64
N ASN A 46 9.60 -22.54 24.02
CA ASN A 46 10.44 -23.67 23.58
C ASN A 46 9.71 -24.68 22.67
N SER A 47 8.68 -24.24 21.92
CA SER A 47 7.91 -25.09 21.01
C SER A 47 8.27 -24.80 19.55
N GLU A 48 8.79 -25.79 18.82
CA GLU A 48 9.04 -25.66 17.37
C GLU A 48 7.75 -25.35 16.59
N GLU A 49 6.61 -25.88 17.03
CA GLU A 49 5.32 -25.68 16.38
C GLU A 49 4.86 -24.23 16.48
N GLU A 50 5.04 -23.59 17.63
CA GLU A 50 4.72 -22.18 17.83
C GLU A 50 5.62 -21.25 17.00
N VAL A 51 6.93 -21.54 16.91
CA VAL A 51 7.87 -20.81 16.06
C VAL A 51 7.46 -20.91 14.58
N ILE A 52 7.05 -22.09 14.13
CA ILE A 52 6.59 -22.30 12.74
C ILE A 52 5.27 -21.58 12.49
N ALA A 53 4.33 -21.63 13.43
CA ALA A 53 3.05 -20.92 13.33
C ALA A 53 3.26 -19.39 13.26
N TRP A 54 4.13 -18.87 14.11
CA TRP A 54 4.54 -17.48 14.11
C TRP A 54 5.19 -17.06 12.76
N GLY A 55 6.13 -17.86 12.25
CA GLY A 55 6.75 -17.62 10.96
C GLY A 55 5.77 -17.62 9.78
N LYS A 56 4.78 -18.56 9.80
CA LYS A 56 3.69 -18.56 8.81
C LYS A 56 2.80 -17.33 8.92
N LYS A 57 2.51 -16.85 10.13
CA LYS A 57 1.73 -15.62 10.35
C LYS A 57 2.44 -14.39 9.78
N ILE A 58 3.77 -14.28 9.97
CA ILE A 58 4.57 -13.20 9.37
C ILE A 58 4.56 -13.31 7.84
N ALA A 59 4.78 -14.50 7.28
CA ALA A 59 4.76 -14.70 5.83
C ALA A 59 3.40 -14.33 5.22
N LYS A 60 2.29 -14.63 5.92
CA LYS A 60 0.94 -14.23 5.51
C LYS A 60 0.76 -12.72 5.57
N LYS A 61 1.17 -12.07 6.68
CA LYS A 61 1.11 -10.61 6.83
C LYS A 61 1.90 -9.90 5.74
N MET A 62 3.13 -10.31 5.48
CA MET A 62 3.95 -9.75 4.38
C MET A 62 3.35 -9.99 2.98
N THR A 63 2.61 -11.09 2.79
CA THR A 63 1.90 -11.35 1.52
C THR A 63 0.69 -10.43 1.37
N GLU A 64 -0.02 -10.17 2.45
CA GLU A 64 -1.17 -9.26 2.47
C GLU A 64 -0.71 -7.81 2.25
N GLU A 65 0.38 -7.39 2.89
CA GLU A 65 1.03 -6.10 2.66
C GLU A 65 1.46 -5.96 1.20
N GLU A 66 2.15 -6.93 0.63
CA GLU A 66 2.56 -6.91 -0.78
C GLU A 66 1.38 -6.90 -1.76
N LYS A 67 0.26 -7.54 -1.42
CA LYS A 67 -0.96 -7.48 -2.24
C LYS A 67 -1.62 -6.11 -2.21
N ARG A 68 -1.55 -5.42 -1.07
CA ARG A 68 -2.04 -4.04 -0.93
C ARG A 68 -1.16 -3.05 -1.70
N ASP A 69 0.15 -3.28 -1.72
CA ASP A 69 1.15 -2.46 -2.41
C ASP A 69 1.24 -2.74 -3.92
N LYS A 70 0.38 -3.60 -4.47
CA LYS A 70 0.31 -3.79 -5.92
C LYS A 70 -0.60 -2.73 -6.51
N ASP A 71 0.00 -1.83 -7.25
CA ASP A 71 -0.66 -0.83 -8.09
C ASP A 71 -1.45 -1.50 -9.21
N VAL A 72 -2.66 -1.96 -8.87
CA VAL A 72 -3.60 -2.49 -9.85
C VAL A 72 -4.76 -1.53 -9.95
N VAL A 73 -4.79 -0.75 -11.00
CA VAL A 73 -5.96 0.07 -11.35
C VAL A 73 -7.03 -0.87 -11.90
N LEU A 74 -8.09 -1.11 -11.12
CA LEU A 74 -9.24 -1.90 -11.55
C LEU A 74 -10.31 -0.97 -12.12
N ILE A 75 -10.48 -1.01 -13.46
CA ILE A 75 -11.55 -0.29 -14.15
C ILE A 75 -12.71 -1.26 -14.38
N SER A 76 -13.84 -0.99 -13.73
CA SER A 76 -15.08 -1.75 -13.97
C SER A 76 -15.74 -1.28 -15.25
N LEU A 77 -15.67 -2.08 -16.30
CA LEU A 77 -16.40 -1.86 -17.55
C LEU A 77 -17.62 -2.77 -17.58
N SER A 78 -18.82 -2.17 -17.66
CA SER A 78 -20.06 -2.91 -17.87
C SER A 78 -20.40 -2.94 -19.36
N GLN A 79 -20.42 -4.12 -19.96
CA GLN A 79 -20.81 -4.31 -21.36
C GLN A 79 -22.31 -4.06 -21.61
N SER A 80 -23.13 -4.10 -20.55
CA SER A 80 -24.57 -3.84 -20.61
C SER A 80 -24.95 -2.36 -20.47
N LYS A 81 -24.00 -1.49 -20.16
CA LYS A 81 -24.26 -0.05 -20.04
C LYS A 81 -24.29 0.58 -21.43
N LEU A 82 -25.47 0.93 -21.89
CA LEU A 82 -25.64 1.69 -23.12
C LEU A 82 -24.97 3.05 -22.97
N LEU A 83 -24.10 3.38 -23.92
CA LEU A 83 -23.54 4.72 -24.02
C LEU A 83 -24.63 5.67 -24.56
N GLU A 84 -24.86 6.76 -23.83
CA GLU A 84 -25.76 7.80 -24.32
C GLU A 84 -25.15 8.42 -25.58
N PRO A 85 -25.92 8.51 -26.67
CA PRO A 85 -25.46 9.14 -27.89
C PRO A 85 -25.03 10.60 -27.57
N MET A 86 -23.90 11.03 -28.09
CA MET A 86 -23.34 12.37 -27.90
C MET A 86 -22.71 12.65 -26.51
N LYS A 87 -22.69 11.72 -25.58
CA LYS A 87 -22.00 11.90 -24.30
C LYS A 87 -20.58 11.36 -24.39
N GLN A 88 -19.63 12.24 -24.56
CA GLN A 88 -18.22 11.88 -24.51
C GLN A 88 -17.73 11.93 -23.04
N THR A 89 -17.26 10.80 -22.53
CA THR A 89 -16.63 10.74 -21.21
C THR A 89 -15.12 10.67 -21.41
N SER A 90 -14.42 11.67 -20.88
CA SER A 90 -12.96 11.76 -20.93
C SER A 90 -12.41 11.63 -19.52
N TYR A 91 -11.37 10.82 -19.34
CA TYR A 91 -10.70 10.65 -18.07
C TYR A 91 -9.24 11.09 -18.18
N ASN A 92 -8.75 11.74 -17.12
CA ASN A 92 -7.34 12.09 -17.02
C ASN A 92 -6.56 10.91 -16.45
N GLY A 93 -5.67 10.34 -17.25
CA GLY A 93 -4.75 9.26 -16.84
C GLY A 93 -3.36 9.76 -16.40
N GLY A 94 -3.09 11.07 -16.49
CA GLY A 94 -1.77 11.62 -16.17
C GLY A 94 -1.36 11.45 -14.71
N TYR A 95 -2.33 11.35 -13.81
CA TYR A 95 -2.07 11.13 -12.39
C TYR A 95 -1.44 9.75 -12.08
N LEU A 96 -1.53 8.77 -12.97
CA LEU A 96 -0.96 7.42 -12.76
C LEU A 96 0.55 7.45 -12.52
N PHE A 97 1.27 8.39 -13.15
CA PHE A 97 2.70 8.58 -12.87
C PHE A 97 2.95 9.14 -11.45
N LEU A 98 2.06 9.99 -10.98
CA LEU A 98 2.12 10.53 -9.61
C LEU A 98 1.74 9.48 -8.58
N GLN A 99 0.85 8.57 -8.93
CA GLN A 99 0.44 7.44 -8.11
C GLN A 99 1.62 6.49 -7.86
N ASP A 100 2.41 6.18 -8.88
CA ASP A 100 3.63 5.38 -8.75
C ASP A 100 4.63 6.03 -7.77
N ILE A 101 4.83 7.35 -7.88
CA ILE A 101 5.67 8.11 -6.96
C ILE A 101 5.08 8.08 -5.53
N PHE A 102 3.77 8.26 -5.37
CA PHE A 102 3.08 8.23 -4.08
C PHE A 102 3.32 6.90 -3.34
N HIS A 103 3.20 5.79 -4.08
CA HIS A 103 3.46 4.46 -3.53
C HIS A 103 4.94 4.16 -3.31
N SER A 104 5.83 4.64 -4.18
CA SER A 104 7.27 4.48 -3.99
C SER A 104 7.78 5.18 -2.73
N LEU A 105 7.20 6.32 -2.39
CA LEU A 105 7.43 7.05 -1.14
C LEU A 105 6.67 6.47 0.06
N LYS A 106 5.87 5.42 -0.15
CA LYS A 106 5.06 4.73 0.86
C LYS A 106 4.09 5.66 1.62
N LEU A 107 3.61 6.70 0.96
CA LEU A 107 2.64 7.64 1.55
C LEU A 107 1.33 6.96 1.94
N ASP A 108 0.93 5.93 1.22
CA ASP A 108 -0.19 5.07 1.57
C ASP A 108 -0.01 4.37 2.92
N LYS A 109 1.23 4.02 3.28
CA LYS A 109 1.54 3.37 4.55
C LYS A 109 1.37 4.35 5.72
N ILE A 110 1.98 5.53 5.66
CA ILE A 110 1.85 6.51 6.74
C ILE A 110 0.40 6.97 6.91
N CYS A 111 -0.38 7.09 5.82
CA CYS A 111 -1.80 7.40 5.90
C CYS A 111 -2.59 6.31 6.64
N ARG A 112 -2.30 5.03 6.38
CA ARG A 112 -2.93 3.92 7.11
C ARG A 112 -2.56 3.92 8.59
N ASP A 113 -1.28 4.16 8.92
CA ASP A 113 -0.83 4.23 10.30
C ASP A 113 -1.57 5.36 11.07
N ILE A 114 -1.74 6.53 10.44
CA ILE A 114 -2.54 7.65 10.99
C ILE A 114 -4.02 7.26 11.09
N GLN A 115 -4.59 6.64 10.08
CA GLN A 115 -5.99 6.22 10.06
C GLN A 115 -6.31 5.22 11.16
N ASP A 116 -5.42 4.29 11.45
CA ASP A 116 -5.55 3.32 12.54
C ASP A 116 -5.56 4.01 13.93
N GLU A 117 -4.82 5.12 14.08
CA GLU A 117 -4.79 5.92 15.31
C GLU A 117 -6.12 6.67 15.54
N TYR A 118 -6.69 7.29 14.50
CA TYR A 118 -7.88 8.14 14.58
C TYR A 118 -9.21 7.43 14.26
N LYS A 119 -9.18 6.20 13.71
CA LYS A 119 -10.36 5.38 13.36
C LYS A 119 -11.36 6.10 12.45
N PHE A 120 -10.88 6.66 11.34
CA PHE A 120 -11.75 7.30 10.34
C PHE A 120 -12.58 6.27 9.57
N GLU A 121 -13.73 6.72 9.07
CA GLU A 121 -14.56 5.95 8.13
C GLU A 121 -14.11 6.13 6.67
N TYR A 122 -13.42 7.25 6.35
CA TYR A 122 -12.92 7.56 5.00
C TYR A 122 -11.45 7.13 4.83
N ASP A 123 -11.04 6.91 3.59
CA ASP A 123 -9.66 6.57 3.25
C ASP A 123 -8.78 7.84 3.16
N LEU A 124 -7.91 8.04 4.16
CA LEU A 124 -7.00 9.18 4.22
C LEU A 124 -5.97 9.16 3.08
N ALA A 125 -5.55 7.97 2.63
CA ALA A 125 -4.60 7.84 1.52
C ALA A 125 -5.24 8.26 0.20
N ASP A 126 -6.51 7.90 -0.04
CA ASP A 126 -7.25 8.34 -1.22
C ASP A 126 -7.40 9.88 -1.23
N ILE A 127 -7.77 10.50 -0.11
CA ILE A 127 -7.89 11.96 0.00
C ILE A 127 -6.54 12.65 -0.26
N LEU A 128 -5.46 12.23 0.44
CA LEU A 128 -4.15 12.87 0.31
C LEU A 128 -3.62 12.74 -1.12
N SER A 129 -3.74 11.57 -1.72
CA SER A 129 -3.29 11.31 -3.10
C SER A 129 -4.00 12.22 -4.09
N ARG A 130 -5.35 12.34 -4.00
CA ARG A 130 -6.14 13.20 -4.88
C ARG A 130 -5.79 14.68 -4.73
N LEU A 131 -5.57 15.14 -3.50
CA LEU A 131 -5.14 16.52 -3.25
C LEU A 131 -3.76 16.80 -3.86
N ILE A 132 -2.81 15.88 -3.74
CA ILE A 132 -1.48 16.00 -4.34
C ILE A 132 -1.57 15.99 -5.86
N TYR A 133 -2.28 15.01 -6.45
CA TYR A 133 -2.38 14.89 -7.91
C TYR A 133 -3.06 16.11 -8.52
N SER A 134 -4.19 16.52 -7.96
CA SER A 134 -4.89 17.72 -8.45
C SER A 134 -4.03 18.97 -8.29
N ARG A 135 -3.27 19.09 -7.20
CA ARG A 135 -2.40 20.24 -6.97
C ARG A 135 -1.26 20.35 -7.99
N ILE A 136 -0.77 19.21 -8.45
CA ILE A 136 0.33 19.15 -9.45
C ILE A 136 -0.22 19.34 -10.86
N ILE A 137 -1.33 18.67 -11.20
CA ILE A 137 -1.90 18.68 -12.55
C ILE A 137 -2.70 19.98 -12.81
N TYR A 138 -3.54 20.37 -11.84
CA TYR A 138 -4.43 21.51 -11.89
C TYR A 138 -4.33 22.33 -10.60
N PRO A 139 -3.32 23.22 -10.47
CA PRO A 139 -3.18 24.05 -9.26
C PRO A 139 -4.42 24.90 -9.01
N SER A 140 -5.23 24.49 -8.04
CA SER A 140 -6.56 25.08 -7.78
C SER A 140 -6.94 25.03 -6.31
N SER A 141 -8.15 25.48 -5.98
CA SER A 141 -8.71 25.37 -4.63
C SER A 141 -9.04 23.92 -4.24
N LYS A 142 -9.22 23.65 -2.96
CA LYS A 142 -9.60 22.32 -2.44
C LYS A 142 -10.93 21.81 -3.03
N LEU A 143 -11.90 22.71 -3.20
CA LEU A 143 -13.17 22.41 -3.84
C LEU A 143 -12.95 22.01 -5.31
N SER A 144 -12.15 22.77 -6.05
CA SER A 144 -11.82 22.47 -7.44
C SER A 144 -11.04 21.16 -7.52
N ALA A 145 -10.08 20.92 -6.62
CA ALA A 145 -9.32 19.66 -6.57
C ALA A 145 -10.24 18.43 -6.37
N PHE A 146 -11.31 18.57 -5.58
CA PHE A 146 -12.32 17.52 -5.45
C PHE A 146 -13.08 17.29 -6.77
N GLU A 147 -13.53 18.35 -7.43
CA GLU A 147 -14.20 18.22 -8.73
C GLU A 147 -13.27 17.65 -9.80
N ASP A 148 -12.01 18.11 -9.84
CA ASP A 148 -10.99 17.61 -10.77
C ASP A 148 -10.71 16.11 -10.53
N SER A 149 -10.73 15.65 -9.27
CA SER A 149 -10.51 14.25 -8.94
C SER A 149 -11.56 13.31 -9.53
N LYS A 150 -12.78 13.81 -9.78
CA LYS A 150 -13.84 13.06 -10.47
C LYS A 150 -13.55 12.80 -11.95
N SER A 151 -12.59 13.54 -12.53
CA SER A 151 -12.11 13.31 -13.89
C SER A 151 -11.03 12.22 -13.96
N PHE A 152 -10.54 11.72 -12.85
CA PHE A 152 -9.56 10.65 -12.82
C PHE A 152 -10.24 9.30 -13.16
N ILE A 153 -9.45 8.33 -13.61
CA ILE A 153 -9.96 7.00 -13.96
C ILE A 153 -10.61 6.32 -12.74
N GLU A 154 -9.92 6.40 -11.60
CA GLU A 154 -10.43 5.93 -10.32
C GLU A 154 -11.24 7.04 -9.67
N GLN A 155 -12.52 6.79 -9.41
CA GLN A 155 -13.39 7.76 -8.78
C GLN A 155 -13.06 7.91 -7.29
N PRO A 156 -13.17 9.12 -6.71
CA PRO A 156 -12.96 9.32 -5.28
C PRO A 156 -13.98 8.53 -4.46
N THR A 157 -13.53 7.92 -3.37
CA THR A 157 -14.36 7.13 -2.44
C THR A 157 -14.88 7.95 -1.27
N PHE A 158 -14.58 9.24 -1.21
CA PHE A 158 -14.88 10.18 -0.12
C PHE A 158 -15.69 11.36 -0.63
N GLU A 159 -16.23 12.14 0.30
CA GLU A 159 -16.98 13.36 0.02
C GLU A 159 -16.16 14.64 0.33
N LEU A 160 -16.65 15.79 -0.15
CA LEU A 160 -15.97 17.07 0.04
C LEU A 160 -15.73 17.41 1.53
N HIS A 161 -16.66 17.07 2.41
CA HIS A 161 -16.51 17.35 3.84
C HIS A 161 -15.41 16.54 4.50
N ASP A 162 -15.10 15.34 3.98
CA ASP A 162 -14.02 14.50 4.49
C ASP A 162 -12.64 15.11 4.20
N ILE A 163 -12.51 15.85 3.08
CA ILE A 163 -11.29 16.61 2.78
C ILE A 163 -11.00 17.62 3.90
N TYR A 164 -12.01 18.40 4.31
CA TYR A 164 -11.78 19.40 5.35
C TYR A 164 -11.41 18.78 6.69
N ARG A 165 -12.05 17.67 7.06
CA ARG A 165 -11.72 16.92 8.28
C ARG A 165 -10.31 16.31 8.21
N SER A 166 -9.93 15.77 7.06
CA SER A 166 -8.61 15.17 6.88
C SER A 166 -7.48 16.21 6.94
N LEU A 167 -7.73 17.44 6.50
CA LEU A 167 -6.72 18.50 6.54
C LEU A 167 -6.30 18.88 7.96
N ASP A 168 -7.22 18.86 8.93
CA ASP A 168 -6.89 19.14 10.32
C ASP A 168 -5.94 18.06 10.87
N VAL A 169 -6.21 16.80 10.58
CA VAL A 169 -5.36 15.68 10.99
C VAL A 169 -4.02 15.69 10.25
N LEU A 170 -4.02 15.96 8.95
CA LEU A 170 -2.76 16.06 8.17
C LEU A 170 -1.89 17.22 8.66
N ALA A 171 -2.50 18.33 9.10
CA ALA A 171 -1.77 19.44 9.70
C ALA A 171 -1.16 19.06 11.05
N GLU A 172 -1.89 18.34 11.90
CA GLU A 172 -1.39 17.83 13.17
C GLU A 172 -0.24 16.85 13.01
N LYS A 173 -0.30 15.97 12.00
CA LYS A 173 0.71 14.95 11.71
C LYS A 173 1.78 15.41 10.71
N CYS A 174 1.85 16.68 10.37
CA CYS A 174 2.73 17.22 9.34
C CYS A 174 4.20 16.84 9.57
N ASP A 175 4.71 17.00 10.79
CA ASP A 175 6.11 16.71 11.12
C ASP A 175 6.43 15.22 10.96
N ALA A 176 5.53 14.35 11.43
CA ALA A 176 5.70 12.90 11.30
C ALA A 176 5.67 12.45 9.83
N ILE A 177 4.81 13.06 9.00
CA ILE A 177 4.75 12.79 7.57
C ILE A 177 6.03 13.26 6.87
N GLN A 178 6.57 14.43 7.24
CA GLN A 178 7.82 14.95 6.67
C GLN A 178 9.02 14.08 7.03
N GLU A 179 9.14 13.66 8.28
CA GLU A 179 10.19 12.76 8.74
C GLU A 179 10.14 11.42 7.99
N PHE A 180 8.94 10.82 7.89
CA PHE A 180 8.71 9.58 7.15
C PHE A 180 9.09 9.71 5.66
N LEU A 181 8.70 10.81 5.00
CA LEU A 181 9.06 11.10 3.62
C LEU A 181 10.57 11.26 3.46
N TYR A 182 11.22 11.99 4.35
CA TYR A 182 12.67 12.16 4.31
C TYR A 182 13.41 10.82 4.42
N GLU A 183 12.97 9.94 5.31
CA GLU A 183 13.57 8.61 5.45
C GLU A 183 13.38 7.73 4.21
N ASN A 184 12.20 7.77 3.57
CA ASN A 184 11.89 6.96 2.38
C ASN A 184 12.41 7.56 1.07
N SER A 185 12.79 8.84 1.04
CA SER A 185 13.40 9.50 -0.13
C SER A 185 14.92 9.33 -0.23
N LYS A 186 15.56 8.76 0.80
CA LYS A 186 16.99 8.43 0.76
C LYS A 186 17.16 7.18 -0.12
N CYS A 187 17.57 7.36 -1.36
CA CYS A 187 18.01 6.30 -2.26
C CYS A 187 19.48 5.96 -2.02
#